data_de2fdd973d90f354536949f1169f94e0
#
_entry.id   de2fdd973d90f354536949f1169f94e0
#
_cell.length_a   1.000
_cell.length_b   1.000
_cell.length_c   1.000
_cell.angle_alpha   90.00
_cell.angle_beta   90.00
_cell.angle_gamma   90.00
#
_symmetry.space_group_name_H-M   'P 1'
#
loop_
_entity.id
_entity.type
_entity.pdbx_description
1 polymer ?
#
loop_
_entity_poly.entity_id
_entity_poly.type
_entity_poly.pdbx_seq_one_letter_code
_entity_poly.pdbx_strand_id
1 'polypeptide(L)'
;NAVESYLRSVTQGIAGLGLGAMAVGLLGIFLATQSVTRQIQLLSARMREVGGGELGQDLPPAGPLEVRAATESFNQMVHQLRQKEMLAKMVPKQAREAIEQDKTRGGRVLARRIRTTVLFSDIRGFTNLSERLPAPEVMKLLDFYLSRMTEVIENHGGDVNEYIGDAILADFEDRPGAPGAQRAVRACWDMRLALEDLRAQNLHPEFANLRQGLGLHTGELVKGEVGAQHRSKFALIGDTVNLAARIQDRSRDGKHTGILLSAEARKDVSNFALEVFGDEAFKGKSGLIRVFEVVRPCDAPGADDGAPAAETVPTEPA
;
A
#
# COMPACT_ATOMS: atom_id res chain seq x y z
N ASN A 1 -85.33 39.08 -8.27
CA ASN A 1 -85.12 37.61 -8.11
C ASN A 1 -84.19 36.96 -9.18
N ALA A 2 -84.36 37.26 -10.52
CA ALA A 2 -83.46 36.69 -11.57
C ALA A 2 -82.01 37.26 -11.52
N VAL A 3 -81.88 38.53 -11.15
CA VAL A 3 -80.61 39.24 -11.02
C VAL A 3 -79.80 38.70 -9.83
N GLU A 4 -80.42 38.36 -8.70
CA GLU A 4 -79.79 37.82 -7.53
C GLU A 4 -79.24 36.37 -7.77
N SER A 5 -80.04 35.56 -8.53
CA SER A 5 -79.56 34.18 -8.87
C SER A 5 -78.39 34.23 -9.85
N TYR A 6 -78.40 35.18 -10.81
CA TYR A 6 -77.28 35.37 -11.73
C TYR A 6 -76.01 35.85 -10.99
N LEU A 7 -76.15 36.84 -10.10
CA LEU A 7 -75.04 37.34 -9.29
C LEU A 7 -74.46 36.24 -8.38
N ARG A 8 -75.27 35.37 -7.79
CA ARG A 8 -74.83 34.24 -7.01
C ARG A 8 -74.05 33.21 -7.85
N SER A 9 -74.51 32.87 -9.05
CA SER A 9 -73.82 31.93 -9.92
C SER A 9 -72.47 32.46 -10.40
N VAL A 10 -72.39 33.78 -10.73
CA VAL A 10 -71.14 34.45 -11.11
C VAL A 10 -70.16 34.49 -9.93
N THR A 11 -70.63 34.85 -8.72
CA THR A 11 -69.77 34.85 -7.51
C THR A 11 -69.32 33.47 -7.15
N GLN A 12 -70.12 32.42 -7.25
CA GLN A 12 -69.71 31.00 -7.04
C GLN A 12 -68.71 30.54 -8.10
N GLY A 13 -68.90 30.95 -9.37
CA GLY A 13 -67.92 30.65 -10.43
C GLY A 13 -66.56 31.31 -10.19
N ILE A 14 -66.52 32.58 -9.80
CA ILE A 14 -65.26 33.27 -9.46
C ILE A 14 -64.60 32.66 -8.23
N ALA A 15 -65.37 32.34 -7.18
CA ALA A 15 -64.88 31.71 -6.00
C ALA A 15 -64.29 30.30 -6.30
N GLY A 16 -64.95 29.49 -7.15
CA GLY A 16 -64.47 28.19 -7.61
C GLY A 16 -63.15 28.27 -8.40
N LEU A 17 -63.05 29.26 -9.33
CA LEU A 17 -61.84 29.54 -10.08
C LEU A 17 -60.72 30.00 -9.17
N GLY A 18 -60.96 30.83 -8.17
CA GLY A 18 -59.98 31.28 -7.18
C GLY A 18 -59.47 30.15 -6.32
N LEU A 19 -60.35 29.27 -5.83
CA LEU A 19 -59.97 28.07 -5.06
C LEU A 19 -59.15 27.08 -5.92
N GLY A 20 -59.52 26.87 -7.18
CA GLY A 20 -58.78 26.03 -8.11
C GLY A 20 -57.39 26.56 -8.39
N ALA A 21 -57.23 27.85 -8.66
CA ALA A 21 -55.93 28.50 -8.86
C ALA A 21 -55.05 28.41 -7.60
N MET A 22 -55.63 28.59 -6.41
CA MET A 22 -54.91 28.46 -5.14
C MET A 22 -54.43 27.01 -4.88
N ALA A 23 -55.28 26.02 -5.18
CA ALA A 23 -54.92 24.62 -5.06
C ALA A 23 -53.77 24.21 -6.00
N VAL A 24 -53.80 24.68 -7.26
CA VAL A 24 -52.70 24.45 -8.22
C VAL A 24 -51.42 25.15 -7.77
N GLY A 25 -51.50 26.39 -7.25
CA GLY A 25 -50.34 27.10 -6.70
C GLY A 25 -49.71 26.36 -5.49
N LEU A 26 -50.55 25.92 -4.55
CA LEU A 26 -50.08 25.16 -3.39
C LEU A 26 -49.43 23.82 -3.78
N LEU A 27 -50.04 23.11 -4.76
CA LEU A 27 -49.47 21.88 -5.29
C LEU A 27 -48.09 22.12 -5.96
N GLY A 28 -47.98 23.21 -6.75
CA GLY A 28 -46.73 23.62 -7.38
C GLY A 28 -45.63 23.92 -6.35
N ILE A 29 -45.94 24.68 -5.31
CA ILE A 29 -45.01 24.97 -4.21
C ILE A 29 -44.63 23.70 -3.48
N PHE A 30 -45.57 22.81 -3.20
CA PHE A 30 -45.31 21.52 -2.52
C PHE A 30 -44.36 20.64 -3.34
N LEU A 31 -44.59 20.47 -4.63
CA LEU A 31 -43.71 19.68 -5.52
C LEU A 31 -42.34 20.30 -5.66
N ALA A 32 -42.23 21.63 -5.79
CA ALA A 32 -40.94 22.33 -5.84
C ALA A 32 -40.17 22.14 -4.52
N THR A 33 -40.82 22.28 -3.36
CA THR A 33 -40.20 22.10 -2.04
C THR A 33 -39.73 20.67 -1.85
N GLN A 34 -40.52 19.66 -2.24
CA GLN A 34 -40.10 18.25 -2.17
C GLN A 34 -38.87 17.98 -3.03
N SER A 35 -38.82 18.53 -4.26
CA SER A 35 -37.68 18.38 -5.16
C SER A 35 -36.39 18.92 -4.54
N VAL A 36 -36.43 20.12 -3.97
CA VAL A 36 -35.29 20.77 -3.31
C VAL A 36 -34.84 19.97 -2.08
N THR A 37 -35.78 19.61 -1.21
CA THR A 37 -35.52 18.91 0.03
C THR A 37 -34.84 17.56 -0.24
N ARG A 38 -35.35 16.82 -1.23
CA ARG A 38 -34.76 15.52 -1.61
C ARG A 38 -33.33 15.66 -2.09
N GLN A 39 -33.02 16.67 -2.91
CA GLN A 39 -31.64 16.89 -3.40
C GLN A 39 -30.69 17.30 -2.27
N ILE A 40 -31.13 18.16 -1.35
CA ILE A 40 -30.31 18.54 -0.19
C ILE A 40 -30.04 17.33 0.73
N GLN A 41 -31.04 16.48 0.95
CA GLN A 41 -30.89 15.27 1.74
C GLN A 41 -29.89 14.30 1.08
N LEU A 42 -29.95 14.13 -0.24
CA LEU A 42 -29.03 13.29 -1.01
C LEU A 42 -27.59 13.83 -0.92
N LEU A 43 -27.42 15.15 -1.11
CA LEU A 43 -26.11 15.81 -0.99
C LEU A 43 -25.56 15.66 0.44
N SER A 44 -26.38 15.86 1.46
CA SER A 44 -25.99 15.70 2.87
C SER A 44 -25.60 14.26 3.23
N ALA A 45 -26.31 13.27 2.69
CA ALA A 45 -25.97 11.86 2.87
C ALA A 45 -24.60 11.54 2.25
N ARG A 46 -24.39 11.99 1.02
CA ARG A 46 -23.10 11.78 0.31
C ARG A 46 -21.94 12.51 0.97
N MET A 47 -22.14 13.72 1.50
CA MET A 47 -21.11 14.42 2.29
C MET A 47 -20.67 13.61 3.51
N ARG A 48 -21.59 12.92 4.17
CA ARG A 48 -21.25 12.04 5.31
C ARG A 48 -20.47 10.81 4.87
N GLU A 49 -20.83 10.17 3.77
CA GLU A 49 -20.10 9.04 3.20
C GLU A 49 -18.65 9.43 2.84
N VAL A 50 -18.49 10.57 2.14
CA VAL A 50 -17.15 11.13 1.82
C VAL A 50 -16.37 11.49 3.08
N GLY A 51 -17.02 12.02 4.11
CA GLY A 51 -16.41 12.28 5.43
C GLY A 51 -15.98 10.99 6.14
N GLY A 52 -16.60 9.85 5.83
CA GLY A 52 -16.20 8.51 6.28
C GLY A 52 -15.11 7.84 5.42
N GLY A 53 -14.65 8.50 4.35
CA GLY A 53 -13.62 7.97 3.45
C GLY A 53 -14.15 7.25 2.21
N GLU A 54 -15.48 7.15 2.04
CA GLU A 54 -16.09 6.51 0.87
C GLU A 54 -16.30 7.52 -0.28
N LEU A 55 -15.38 7.55 -1.22
CA LEU A 55 -15.47 8.39 -2.42
C LEU A 55 -16.37 7.74 -3.48
N GLY A 56 -17.69 7.70 -3.22
CA GLY A 56 -18.70 7.12 -4.12
C GLY A 56 -18.81 7.84 -5.47
N GLN A 57 -19.80 7.43 -6.31
CA GLN A 57 -20.05 8.05 -7.63
C GLN A 57 -20.54 9.50 -7.52
N ASP A 58 -20.36 10.27 -8.61
CA ASP A 58 -20.82 11.64 -8.70
C ASP A 58 -22.35 11.74 -8.60
N LEU A 59 -22.83 12.81 -7.96
CA LEU A 59 -24.25 13.10 -7.86
C LEU A 59 -24.75 13.80 -9.12
N PRO A 60 -25.91 13.41 -9.67
CA PRO A 60 -26.51 14.14 -10.78
C PRO A 60 -26.95 15.54 -10.32
N PRO A 61 -26.49 16.61 -10.97
CA PRO A 61 -26.93 17.98 -10.63
C PRO A 61 -28.41 18.18 -11.05
N ALA A 62 -29.27 18.31 -10.05
CA ALA A 62 -30.69 18.48 -10.23
C ALA A 62 -31.27 19.56 -9.28
N GLY A 63 -32.47 20.07 -9.60
CA GLY A 63 -33.15 21.11 -8.80
C GLY A 63 -32.82 22.53 -9.23
N PRO A 64 -33.09 23.54 -8.38
CA PRO A 64 -32.79 24.95 -8.62
C PRO A 64 -31.30 25.21 -8.86
N LEU A 65 -31.00 26.39 -9.45
CA LEU A 65 -29.64 26.76 -9.86
C LEU A 65 -28.61 26.65 -8.70
N GLU A 66 -29.01 27.09 -7.52
CA GLU A 66 -28.15 27.09 -6.33
C GLU A 66 -27.82 25.66 -5.85
N VAL A 67 -28.78 24.74 -5.89
CA VAL A 67 -28.63 23.36 -5.51
C VAL A 67 -27.75 22.61 -6.53
N ARG A 68 -27.96 22.91 -7.83
CA ARG A 68 -27.13 22.38 -8.91
C ARG A 68 -25.65 22.82 -8.77
N ALA A 69 -25.44 24.14 -8.55
CA ALA A 69 -24.08 24.68 -8.34
C ALA A 69 -23.39 24.06 -7.11
N ALA A 70 -24.15 23.86 -6.02
CA ALA A 70 -23.60 23.17 -4.83
C ALA A 70 -23.22 21.70 -5.12
N THR A 71 -24.06 20.98 -5.89
CA THR A 71 -23.80 19.60 -6.29
C THR A 71 -22.58 19.51 -7.21
N GLU A 72 -22.43 20.41 -8.16
CA GLU A 72 -21.26 20.48 -9.05
C GLU A 72 -19.98 20.77 -8.27
N SER A 73 -20.02 21.72 -7.33
CA SER A 73 -18.87 22.04 -6.45
C SER A 73 -18.49 20.85 -5.58
N PHE A 74 -19.47 20.12 -5.06
CA PHE A 74 -19.24 18.88 -4.30
C PHE A 74 -18.59 17.81 -5.17
N ASN A 75 -19.09 17.56 -6.39
CA ASN A 75 -18.50 16.59 -7.31
C ASN A 75 -17.03 16.93 -7.66
N GLN A 76 -16.74 18.22 -7.90
CA GLN A 76 -15.37 18.70 -8.13
C GLN A 76 -14.46 18.41 -6.92
N MET A 77 -14.95 18.66 -5.70
CA MET A 77 -14.21 18.35 -4.47
C MET A 77 -13.94 16.84 -4.36
N VAL A 78 -14.94 16.00 -4.60
CA VAL A 78 -14.79 14.52 -4.58
C VAL A 78 -13.78 14.06 -5.64
N HIS A 79 -13.82 14.64 -6.84
CA HIS A 79 -12.85 14.34 -7.89
C HIS A 79 -11.42 14.70 -7.47
N GLN A 80 -11.21 15.88 -6.85
CA GLN A 80 -9.89 16.26 -6.31
C GLN A 80 -9.42 15.33 -5.19
N LEU A 81 -10.33 14.85 -4.33
CA LEU A 81 -10.00 13.88 -3.28
C LEU A 81 -9.58 12.54 -3.88
N ARG A 82 -10.29 12.04 -4.90
CA ARG A 82 -9.88 10.82 -5.63
C ARG A 82 -8.49 10.96 -6.27
N GLN A 83 -8.21 12.10 -6.89
CA GLN A 83 -6.87 12.38 -7.45
C GLN A 83 -5.80 12.39 -6.38
N LYS A 84 -6.06 13.05 -5.23
CA LYS A 84 -5.12 13.03 -4.09
C LYS A 84 -4.91 11.62 -3.54
N GLU A 85 -5.94 10.80 -3.45
CA GLU A 85 -5.83 9.40 -3.01
C GLU A 85 -5.00 8.56 -3.99
N MET A 86 -5.20 8.74 -5.31
CA MET A 86 -4.36 8.09 -6.31
C MET A 86 -2.89 8.48 -6.17
N LEU A 87 -2.60 9.78 -5.99
CA LEU A 87 -1.24 10.27 -5.78
C LEU A 87 -0.66 9.74 -4.46
N ALA A 88 -1.47 9.63 -3.42
CA ALA A 88 -1.05 9.09 -2.13
C ALA A 88 -0.63 7.61 -2.22
N LYS A 89 -1.20 6.82 -3.14
CA LYS A 89 -0.76 5.43 -3.39
C LYS A 89 0.64 5.34 -3.99
N MET A 90 1.12 6.39 -4.63
CA MET A 90 2.48 6.46 -5.19
C MET A 90 3.54 6.89 -4.17
N VAL A 91 3.12 7.28 -2.96
CA VAL A 91 4.01 7.73 -1.89
C VAL A 91 4.13 6.63 -0.83
N PRO A 92 5.34 6.22 -0.44
CA PRO A 92 5.56 5.25 0.62
C PRO A 92 4.80 5.61 1.90
N LYS A 93 4.29 4.60 2.63
CA LYS A 93 3.44 4.77 3.81
C LYS A 93 4.07 5.70 4.86
N GLN A 94 5.36 5.51 5.15
CA GLN A 94 6.06 6.34 6.14
C GLN A 94 6.21 7.80 5.70
N ALA A 95 6.37 8.08 4.41
CA ALA A 95 6.38 9.45 3.91
C ALA A 95 5.02 10.12 4.10
N ARG A 96 3.92 9.39 3.94
CA ARG A 96 2.55 9.88 4.24
C ARG A 96 2.39 10.18 5.72
N GLU A 97 2.77 9.26 6.60
CA GLU A 97 2.70 9.41 8.06
C GLU A 97 3.56 10.58 8.54
N ALA A 98 4.75 10.74 7.98
CA ALA A 98 5.64 11.85 8.31
C ALA A 98 5.07 13.22 7.87
N ILE A 99 4.44 13.29 6.70
CA ILE A 99 3.74 14.49 6.21
C ILE A 99 2.53 14.82 7.09
N GLU A 100 1.80 13.81 7.55
CA GLU A 100 0.64 13.99 8.44
C GLU A 100 1.05 14.48 9.84
N GLN A 101 2.17 13.99 10.36
CA GLN A 101 2.70 14.41 11.66
C GLN A 101 3.34 15.80 11.62
N ASP A 102 3.86 16.23 10.49
CA ASP A 102 4.60 17.51 10.34
C ASP A 102 3.78 18.62 9.65
N LYS A 103 2.47 18.66 9.88
CA LYS A 103 1.56 19.72 9.38
C LYS A 103 1.99 21.15 9.78
N THR A 104 2.97 21.28 10.69
CA THR A 104 3.41 22.57 11.28
C THR A 104 4.75 23.09 10.76
N ARG A 105 5.54 22.33 9.99
CA ARG A 105 6.95 22.68 9.69
C ARG A 105 7.34 22.75 8.20
N GLY A 106 6.42 23.04 7.31
CA GLY A 106 6.79 23.34 5.91
C GLY A 106 7.19 22.15 5.04
N GLY A 107 6.82 20.93 5.41
CA GLY A 107 6.64 19.83 4.46
C GLY A 107 7.87 19.07 3.99
N ARG A 108 9.04 19.21 4.63
CA ARG A 108 10.20 18.38 4.29
C ARG A 108 10.49 17.38 5.41
N VAL A 109 10.40 16.07 5.09
CA VAL A 109 10.73 15.01 6.05
C VAL A 109 12.22 15.00 6.30
N LEU A 110 12.63 15.31 7.54
CA LEU A 110 14.05 15.35 7.92
C LEU A 110 14.68 13.97 7.81
N ALA A 111 15.86 13.92 7.20
CA ALA A 111 16.66 12.70 7.15
C ALA A 111 17.09 12.28 8.56
N ARG A 112 16.91 11.00 8.89
CA ARG A 112 17.30 10.43 10.19
C ARG A 112 18.20 9.20 9.99
N ARG A 113 19.17 9.03 10.88
CA ARG A 113 19.97 7.79 10.95
C ARG A 113 19.19 6.77 11.76
N ILE A 114 19.03 5.57 11.20
CA ILE A 114 18.31 4.46 11.83
C ILE A 114 19.10 3.17 11.68
N ARG A 115 18.91 2.24 12.62
CA ARG A 115 19.28 0.83 12.45
C ARG A 115 18.07 0.08 11.95
N THR A 116 18.22 -0.62 10.83
CA THR A 116 17.13 -1.34 10.18
C THR A 116 17.65 -2.56 9.46
N THR A 117 16.77 -3.52 9.19
CA THR A 117 17.04 -4.63 8.30
C THR A 117 16.46 -4.32 6.93
N VAL A 118 17.33 -4.26 5.94
CA VAL A 118 16.96 -4.05 4.54
C VAL A 118 16.69 -5.39 3.88
N LEU A 119 15.57 -5.47 3.16
CA LEU A 119 15.19 -6.57 2.30
C LEU A 119 15.29 -6.14 0.84
N PHE A 120 16.02 -6.91 0.05
CA PHE A 120 15.87 -6.94 -1.41
C PHE A 120 15.20 -8.25 -1.83
N SER A 121 14.18 -8.14 -2.67
CA SER A 121 13.51 -9.26 -3.32
C SER A 121 13.52 -9.04 -4.83
N ASP A 122 13.71 -10.10 -5.61
CA ASP A 122 13.77 -10.04 -7.07
C ASP A 122 13.18 -11.33 -7.68
N ILE A 123 12.56 -11.24 -8.86
CA ILE A 123 12.04 -12.39 -9.60
C ILE A 123 13.16 -12.97 -10.47
N ARG A 124 13.48 -14.23 -10.25
CA ARG A 124 14.55 -14.88 -11.01
C ARG A 124 14.16 -15.08 -12.47
N GLY A 125 15.03 -14.61 -13.34
CA GLY A 125 14.84 -14.75 -14.80
C GLY A 125 13.75 -13.83 -15.37
N PHE A 126 13.36 -12.79 -14.65
CA PHE A 126 12.32 -11.85 -15.10
C PHE A 126 12.67 -11.17 -16.43
N THR A 127 13.92 -10.82 -16.67
CA THR A 127 14.35 -10.23 -17.96
C THR A 127 13.97 -11.12 -19.13
N ASN A 128 14.29 -12.41 -19.06
CA ASN A 128 13.94 -13.36 -20.12
C ASN A 128 12.42 -13.56 -20.23
N LEU A 129 11.70 -13.48 -19.12
CA LEU A 129 10.25 -13.58 -19.06
C LEU A 129 9.61 -12.37 -19.74
N SER A 130 10.05 -11.16 -19.41
CA SER A 130 9.52 -9.91 -19.94
C SER A 130 9.79 -9.72 -21.43
N GLU A 131 10.86 -10.34 -21.99
CA GLU A 131 11.13 -10.35 -23.42
C GLU A 131 10.20 -11.29 -24.21
N ARG A 132 9.67 -12.33 -23.56
CA ARG A 132 8.79 -13.33 -24.18
C ARG A 132 7.31 -12.99 -24.14
N LEU A 133 6.88 -12.22 -23.13
CA LEU A 133 5.47 -11.88 -22.91
C LEU A 133 5.10 -10.53 -23.53
N PRO A 134 3.85 -10.38 -24.00
CA PRO A 134 3.31 -9.07 -24.34
C PRO A 134 3.32 -8.12 -23.13
N ALA A 135 3.64 -6.84 -23.34
CA ALA A 135 3.75 -5.86 -22.26
C ALA A 135 2.53 -5.81 -21.32
N PRO A 136 1.26 -5.89 -21.78
CA PRO A 136 0.11 -5.94 -20.87
C PRO A 136 0.09 -7.17 -19.95
N GLU A 137 0.62 -8.31 -20.40
CA GLU A 137 0.70 -9.53 -19.58
C GLU A 137 1.81 -9.42 -18.53
N VAL A 138 2.96 -8.85 -18.90
CA VAL A 138 4.04 -8.52 -17.95
C VAL A 138 3.53 -7.62 -16.84
N MET A 139 2.79 -6.56 -17.18
CA MET A 139 2.21 -5.64 -16.19
C MET A 139 1.23 -6.35 -15.26
N LYS A 140 0.33 -7.17 -15.77
CA LYS A 140 -0.61 -7.95 -14.93
C LYS A 140 0.12 -8.89 -13.99
N LEU A 141 1.13 -9.60 -14.48
CA LEU A 141 1.92 -10.52 -13.66
C LEU A 141 2.62 -9.77 -12.54
N LEU A 142 3.25 -8.62 -12.85
CA LEU A 142 3.89 -7.75 -11.86
C LEU A 142 2.89 -7.22 -10.84
N ASP A 143 1.72 -6.75 -11.27
CA ASP A 143 0.69 -6.23 -10.36
C ASP A 143 0.24 -7.28 -9.34
N PHE A 144 0.01 -8.52 -9.77
CA PHE A 144 -0.34 -9.61 -8.86
C PHE A 144 0.80 -9.94 -7.90
N TYR A 145 2.02 -10.08 -8.43
CA TYR A 145 3.20 -10.42 -7.62
C TYR A 145 3.52 -9.31 -6.61
N LEU A 146 3.69 -8.08 -7.07
CA LEU A 146 4.07 -6.95 -6.23
C LEU A 146 3.00 -6.65 -5.17
N SER A 147 1.72 -6.71 -5.53
CA SER A 147 0.61 -6.51 -4.57
C SER A 147 0.65 -7.55 -3.46
N ARG A 148 0.81 -8.83 -3.82
CA ARG A 148 0.82 -9.91 -2.83
C ARG A 148 2.06 -9.86 -1.93
N MET A 149 3.23 -9.60 -2.50
CA MET A 149 4.48 -9.49 -1.73
C MET A 149 4.46 -8.27 -0.80
N THR A 150 3.95 -7.14 -1.27
CA THR A 150 3.78 -5.92 -0.45
C THR A 150 2.87 -6.16 0.75
N GLU A 151 1.72 -6.79 0.53
CA GLU A 151 0.80 -7.17 1.61
C GLU A 151 1.51 -7.99 2.70
N VAL A 152 2.30 -8.98 2.32
CA VAL A 152 3.06 -9.81 3.27
C VAL A 152 4.09 -8.97 4.02
N ILE A 153 4.88 -8.14 3.33
CA ILE A 153 5.89 -7.26 3.95
C ILE A 153 5.24 -6.33 4.98
N GLU A 154 4.14 -5.67 4.62
CA GLU A 154 3.42 -4.73 5.49
C GLU A 154 2.78 -5.41 6.70
N ASN A 155 2.22 -6.62 6.54
CA ASN A 155 1.64 -7.41 7.62
C ASN A 155 2.69 -7.81 8.68
N HIS A 156 3.97 -7.94 8.30
CA HIS A 156 5.09 -8.13 9.21
C HIS A 156 5.70 -6.81 9.71
N GLY A 157 5.06 -5.67 9.42
CA GLY A 157 5.49 -4.35 9.85
C GLY A 157 6.75 -3.87 9.13
N GLY A 158 7.02 -4.37 7.94
CA GLY A 158 7.97 -3.82 6.99
C GLY A 158 7.39 -2.63 6.24
N ASP A 159 8.25 -1.85 5.62
CA ASP A 159 7.91 -0.70 4.80
C ASP A 159 8.51 -0.86 3.40
N VAL A 160 7.66 -0.88 2.38
CA VAL A 160 8.11 -0.95 0.99
C VAL A 160 8.50 0.46 0.55
N ASN A 161 9.79 0.65 0.26
CA ASN A 161 10.34 1.95 -0.11
C ASN A 161 10.32 2.22 -1.61
N GLU A 162 10.64 1.21 -2.41
CA GLU A 162 10.73 1.37 -3.87
C GLU A 162 10.54 0.04 -4.60
N TYR A 163 9.91 0.08 -5.75
CA TYR A 163 9.94 -1.00 -6.74
C TYR A 163 10.97 -0.64 -7.82
N ILE A 164 11.90 -1.54 -8.08
CA ILE A 164 12.98 -1.36 -9.05
C ILE A 164 12.79 -2.43 -10.14
N GLY A 165 11.93 -2.13 -11.12
CA GLY A 165 11.46 -3.14 -12.06
C GLY A 165 10.61 -4.21 -11.37
N ASP A 166 11.09 -5.43 -11.33
CA ASP A 166 10.48 -6.56 -10.61
C ASP A 166 11.00 -6.74 -9.17
N ALA A 167 12.03 -5.94 -8.80
CA ALA A 167 12.59 -5.99 -7.47
C ALA A 167 11.82 -5.12 -6.47
N ILE A 168 11.78 -5.57 -5.22
CA ILE A 168 11.23 -4.84 -4.08
C ILE A 168 12.37 -4.47 -3.14
N LEU A 169 12.48 -3.18 -2.83
CA LEU A 169 13.29 -2.66 -1.74
C LEU A 169 12.38 -2.33 -0.55
N ALA A 170 12.58 -3.02 0.56
CA ALA A 170 11.84 -2.79 1.79
C ALA A 170 12.78 -2.71 2.99
N ASP A 171 12.32 -2.11 4.08
CA ASP A 171 13.03 -2.09 5.34
C ASP A 171 12.15 -2.45 6.54
N PHE A 172 12.80 -2.98 7.56
CA PHE A 172 12.19 -3.37 8.83
C PHE A 172 12.99 -2.67 9.94
N GLU A 173 12.52 -1.48 10.34
CA GLU A 173 13.16 -0.70 11.40
C GLU A 173 13.05 -1.43 12.74
N ASP A 174 14.13 -1.46 13.53
CA ASP A 174 14.14 -2.07 14.86
C ASP A 174 13.11 -1.39 15.79
N ARG A 175 12.36 -2.19 16.52
CA ARG A 175 11.37 -1.74 17.52
C ARG A 175 11.68 -2.38 18.86
N PRO A 176 11.36 -1.73 20.00
CA PRO A 176 11.52 -2.34 21.32
C PRO A 176 10.84 -3.70 21.39
N GLY A 177 11.61 -4.76 21.72
CA GLY A 177 11.12 -6.14 21.82
C GLY A 177 10.77 -6.83 20.50
N ALA A 178 10.99 -6.17 19.34
CA ALA A 178 10.67 -6.72 18.02
C ALA A 178 11.76 -6.34 16.99
N PRO A 179 12.89 -7.08 16.96
CA PRO A 179 13.98 -6.82 16.03
C PRO A 179 13.50 -6.84 14.58
N GLY A 180 14.03 -5.93 13.76
CA GLY A 180 13.70 -5.85 12.34
C GLY A 180 14.08 -7.12 11.59
N ALA A 181 15.24 -7.70 11.88
CA ALA A 181 15.72 -8.93 11.24
C ALA A 181 14.79 -10.13 11.46
N GLN A 182 14.28 -10.32 12.68
CA GLN A 182 13.33 -11.39 12.98
C GLN A 182 12.05 -11.27 12.17
N ARG A 183 11.51 -10.04 12.07
CA ARG A 183 10.29 -9.76 11.29
C ARG A 183 10.54 -9.89 9.80
N ALA A 184 11.69 -9.44 9.32
CA ALA A 184 12.10 -9.55 7.92
C ALA A 184 12.25 -11.00 7.46
N VAL A 185 12.89 -11.88 8.27
CA VAL A 185 13.03 -13.31 7.93
C VAL A 185 11.66 -13.99 7.90
N ARG A 186 10.76 -13.67 8.84
CA ARG A 186 9.38 -14.19 8.82
C ARG A 186 8.62 -13.71 7.60
N ALA A 187 8.73 -12.44 7.25
CA ALA A 187 8.15 -11.90 6.03
C ALA A 187 8.67 -12.63 4.77
N CYS A 188 9.99 -12.84 4.68
CA CYS A 188 10.58 -13.59 3.56
C CYS A 188 10.05 -15.01 3.45
N TRP A 189 9.87 -15.69 4.60
CA TRP A 189 9.29 -17.03 4.62
C TRP A 189 7.85 -17.02 4.09
N ASP A 190 7.02 -16.09 4.57
CA ASP A 190 5.63 -15.97 4.16
C ASP A 190 5.48 -15.45 2.71
N MET A 191 6.42 -14.64 2.21
CA MET A 191 6.51 -14.28 0.79
C MET A 191 6.72 -15.52 -0.09
N ARG A 192 7.55 -16.47 0.35
CA ARG A 192 7.74 -17.74 -0.37
C ARG A 192 6.46 -18.56 -0.42
N LEU A 193 5.76 -18.68 0.72
CA LEU A 193 4.45 -19.35 0.77
C LEU A 193 3.41 -18.63 -0.09
N ALA A 194 3.37 -17.31 -0.05
CA ALA A 194 2.46 -16.52 -0.88
C ALA A 194 2.73 -16.69 -2.38
N LEU A 195 3.98 -16.88 -2.80
CA LEU A 195 4.29 -17.24 -4.19
C LEU A 195 3.81 -18.65 -4.55
N GLU A 196 3.88 -19.60 -3.63
CA GLU A 196 3.29 -20.94 -3.82
C GLU A 196 1.78 -20.87 -3.98
N ASP A 197 1.09 -20.03 -3.19
CA ASP A 197 -0.34 -19.76 -3.32
C ASP A 197 -0.70 -19.15 -4.68
N LEU A 198 0.08 -18.15 -5.15
CA LEU A 198 -0.13 -17.56 -6.48
C LEU A 198 0.02 -18.58 -7.61
N ARG A 199 0.94 -19.54 -7.47
CA ARG A 199 1.08 -20.67 -8.39
C ARG A 199 -0.15 -21.58 -8.36
N ALA A 200 -0.64 -21.92 -7.16
CA ALA A 200 -1.79 -22.79 -6.98
C ALA A 200 -3.09 -22.17 -7.53
N GLN A 201 -3.24 -20.85 -7.44
CA GLN A 201 -4.40 -20.12 -7.99
C GLN A 201 -4.42 -20.05 -9.51
N ASN A 202 -3.29 -20.37 -10.16
CA ASN A 202 -3.17 -20.40 -11.64
C ASN A 202 -3.67 -19.12 -12.35
N LEU A 203 -3.49 -17.97 -11.72
CA LEU A 203 -3.92 -16.66 -12.23
C LEU A 203 -3.22 -16.27 -13.54
N HIS A 204 -2.00 -16.79 -13.73
CA HIS A 204 -1.22 -16.62 -14.95
C HIS A 204 -0.32 -17.85 -15.15
N PRO A 205 -0.20 -18.41 -16.37
CA PRO A 205 0.60 -19.63 -16.63
C PRO A 205 2.06 -19.52 -16.17
N GLU A 206 2.66 -18.34 -16.29
CA GLU A 206 4.06 -18.10 -15.92
C GLU A 206 4.30 -18.14 -14.41
N PHE A 207 3.26 -18.03 -13.54
CA PHE A 207 3.45 -18.19 -12.09
C PHE A 207 4.01 -19.56 -11.73
N ALA A 208 3.69 -20.60 -12.48
CA ALA A 208 4.20 -21.96 -12.24
C ALA A 208 5.74 -22.01 -12.17
N ASN A 209 6.41 -21.16 -12.95
CA ASN A 209 7.86 -21.13 -13.10
C ASN A 209 8.54 -20.00 -12.34
N LEU A 210 7.79 -19.06 -11.78
CA LEU A 210 8.37 -17.94 -11.04
C LEU A 210 9.14 -18.44 -9.81
N ARG A 211 10.31 -17.89 -9.62
CA ARG A 211 11.13 -18.06 -8.40
C ARG A 211 11.55 -16.69 -7.93
N GLN A 212 11.74 -16.54 -6.64
CA GLN A 212 12.24 -15.30 -6.05
C GLN A 212 13.58 -15.52 -5.36
N GLY A 213 14.39 -14.47 -5.35
CA GLY A 213 15.61 -14.39 -4.58
C GLY A 213 15.44 -13.34 -3.49
N LEU A 214 15.83 -13.64 -2.25
CA LEU A 214 15.61 -12.78 -1.09
C LEU A 214 16.94 -12.56 -0.36
N GLY A 215 17.29 -11.29 -0.15
CA GLY A 215 18.54 -10.93 0.54
C GLY A 215 18.27 -9.94 1.68
N LEU A 216 18.85 -10.23 2.85
CA LEU A 216 18.66 -9.47 4.07
C LEU A 216 20.01 -9.01 4.65
N HIS A 217 20.09 -7.73 5.02
CA HIS A 217 21.20 -7.20 5.80
C HIS A 217 20.71 -6.18 6.83
N THR A 218 21.24 -6.27 8.04
CA THR A 218 20.96 -5.31 9.13
C THR A 218 22.14 -4.37 9.31
N GLY A 219 21.84 -3.07 9.40
CA GLY A 219 22.86 -2.05 9.63
C GLY A 219 22.26 -0.66 9.77
N GLU A 220 23.14 0.31 9.98
CA GLU A 220 22.76 1.73 10.00
C GLU A 220 22.64 2.27 8.58
N LEU A 221 21.64 3.13 8.38
CA LEU A 221 21.46 3.90 7.16
C LEU A 221 20.77 5.24 7.46
N VAL A 222 20.74 6.13 6.48
CA VAL A 222 19.97 7.38 6.54
C VAL A 222 18.68 7.15 5.75
N LYS A 223 17.54 7.40 6.41
CA LYS A 223 16.20 7.36 5.84
C LYS A 223 15.59 8.75 5.83
N GLY A 224 15.11 9.22 4.69
CA GLY A 224 14.54 10.55 4.57
C GLY A 224 14.24 10.97 3.15
N GLU A 225 13.75 12.19 3.01
CA GLU A 225 13.42 12.78 1.72
C GLU A 225 14.69 13.30 1.03
N VAL A 226 14.88 12.92 -0.25
CA VAL A 226 15.98 13.35 -1.10
C VAL A 226 15.46 13.74 -2.47
N GLY A 227 16.01 14.82 -3.04
CA GLY A 227 15.66 15.26 -4.38
C GLY A 227 15.68 16.77 -4.54
N ALA A 228 15.22 17.23 -5.71
CA ALA A 228 15.05 18.64 -6.03
C ALA A 228 13.73 19.19 -5.45
N GLN A 229 13.62 20.51 -5.37
CA GLN A 229 12.46 21.22 -4.79
C GLN A 229 11.10 20.78 -5.41
N HIS A 230 11.09 20.41 -6.69
CA HIS A 230 9.86 20.00 -7.41
C HIS A 230 9.78 18.50 -7.68
N ARG A 231 10.78 17.70 -7.26
CA ARG A 231 10.82 16.26 -7.45
C ARG A 231 11.69 15.63 -6.38
N SER A 232 11.04 15.20 -5.32
CA SER A 232 11.68 14.46 -4.23
C SER A 232 11.15 13.05 -4.14
N LYS A 233 11.94 12.15 -3.56
CA LYS A 233 11.51 10.80 -3.17
C LYS A 233 11.99 10.50 -1.76
N PHE A 234 11.27 9.63 -1.08
CA PHE A 234 11.73 9.03 0.16
C PHE A 234 12.77 7.95 -0.16
N ALA A 235 13.92 7.97 0.49
CA ALA A 235 15.02 7.09 0.14
C ALA A 235 15.74 6.52 1.37
N LEU A 236 16.27 5.31 1.19
CA LEU A 236 17.24 4.67 2.08
C LEU A 236 18.63 4.88 1.50
N ILE A 237 19.52 5.53 2.24
CA ILE A 237 20.88 5.83 1.79
C ILE A 237 21.89 5.26 2.77
N GLY A 238 22.72 4.35 2.29
CA GLY A 238 23.79 3.76 3.07
C GLY A 238 24.34 2.49 2.45
N ASP A 239 25.47 2.04 2.95
CA ASP A 239 26.12 0.82 2.51
C ASP A 239 25.29 -0.44 2.85
N THR A 240 24.46 -0.34 3.90
CA THR A 240 23.48 -1.37 4.29
C THR A 240 22.55 -1.77 3.14
N VAL A 241 22.07 -0.80 2.35
CA VAL A 241 21.21 -1.03 1.19
C VAL A 241 21.96 -1.82 0.11
N ASN A 242 23.17 -1.36 -0.20
CA ASN A 242 23.98 -1.99 -1.24
C ASN A 242 24.38 -3.43 -0.88
N LEU A 243 24.65 -3.69 0.40
CA LEU A 243 25.03 -5.05 0.84
C LEU A 243 23.81 -5.98 0.80
N ALA A 244 22.62 -5.54 1.19
CA ALA A 244 21.41 -6.34 1.08
C ALA A 244 21.13 -6.75 -0.39
N ALA A 245 21.28 -5.82 -1.34
CA ALA A 245 21.15 -6.10 -2.77
C ALA A 245 22.15 -7.17 -3.24
N ARG A 246 23.42 -7.06 -2.84
CA ARG A 246 24.46 -8.03 -3.21
C ARG A 246 24.24 -9.41 -2.59
N ILE A 247 23.71 -9.47 -1.37
CA ILE A 247 23.31 -10.74 -0.75
C ILE A 247 22.15 -11.37 -1.52
N GLN A 248 21.19 -10.54 -1.97
CA GLN A 248 20.08 -11.01 -2.80
C GLN A 248 20.60 -11.60 -4.13
N ASP A 249 21.58 -10.97 -4.78
CA ASP A 249 22.18 -11.51 -6.01
C ASP A 249 22.76 -12.92 -5.81
N ARG A 250 23.35 -13.19 -4.64
CA ARG A 250 23.90 -14.53 -4.29
C ARG A 250 22.81 -15.57 -4.00
N SER A 251 21.57 -15.14 -3.76
CA SER A 251 20.47 -16.05 -3.43
C SER A 251 20.15 -17.09 -4.51
N ARG A 252 20.61 -16.86 -5.75
CA ARG A 252 20.49 -17.82 -6.86
C ARG A 252 21.26 -19.11 -6.62
N ASP A 253 22.31 -19.05 -5.81
CA ASP A 253 23.19 -20.17 -5.48
C ASP A 253 22.76 -20.87 -4.18
N GLY A 254 21.62 -20.44 -3.59
CA GLY A 254 21.05 -21.05 -2.37
C GLY A 254 20.59 -22.49 -2.63
N LYS A 255 20.78 -23.34 -1.62
CA LYS A 255 20.47 -24.77 -1.69
C LYS A 255 19.07 -25.13 -1.19
N HIS A 256 18.46 -24.25 -0.35
CA HIS A 256 17.22 -24.51 0.34
C HIS A 256 16.11 -23.56 -0.14
N THR A 257 16.06 -22.37 0.46
CA THR A 257 14.93 -21.44 0.26
C THR A 257 15.26 -20.27 -0.66
N GLY A 258 16.56 -19.99 -0.83
CA GLY A 258 17.02 -18.76 -1.50
C GLY A 258 16.77 -17.49 -0.67
N ILE A 259 16.56 -17.64 0.65
CA ILE A 259 16.50 -16.54 1.60
C ILE A 259 17.88 -16.43 2.27
N LEU A 260 18.65 -15.44 1.88
CA LEU A 260 20.00 -15.22 2.40
C LEU A 260 20.03 -14.03 3.35
N LEU A 261 20.81 -14.15 4.43
CA LEU A 261 21.00 -13.07 5.39
C LEU A 261 22.46 -12.97 5.84
N SER A 262 22.90 -11.74 6.13
CA SER A 262 24.24 -11.49 6.68
C SER A 262 24.37 -11.98 8.12
N ALA A 263 25.61 -12.16 8.58
CA ALA A 263 25.92 -12.45 9.99
C ALA A 263 25.35 -11.38 10.93
N GLU A 264 25.30 -10.12 10.51
CA GLU A 264 24.73 -9.04 11.32
C GLU A 264 23.23 -9.23 11.53
N ALA A 265 22.47 -9.55 10.46
CA ALA A 265 21.06 -9.86 10.56
C ALA A 265 20.79 -11.15 11.36
N ARG A 266 21.70 -12.15 11.24
CA ARG A 266 21.60 -13.42 11.98
C ARG A 266 21.55 -13.24 13.50
N LYS A 267 22.21 -12.23 14.06
CA LYS A 267 22.27 -11.99 15.51
C LYS A 267 20.89 -11.81 16.15
N ASP A 268 19.99 -11.22 15.41
CA ASP A 268 18.65 -10.85 15.88
C ASP A 268 17.55 -11.82 15.38
N VAL A 269 17.93 -12.97 14.81
CA VAL A 269 17.01 -14.00 14.30
C VAL A 269 16.98 -15.20 15.22
N SER A 270 15.79 -15.52 15.71
CA SER A 270 15.46 -16.73 16.46
C SER A 270 14.36 -17.52 15.73
N ASN A 271 14.10 -18.76 16.16
CA ASN A 271 13.02 -19.59 15.64
C ASN A 271 13.10 -19.96 14.14
N PHE A 272 14.32 -19.88 13.57
CA PHE A 272 14.60 -20.38 12.23
C PHE A 272 15.90 -21.21 12.25
N ALA A 273 15.86 -22.36 11.59
CA ALA A 273 17.06 -23.14 11.28
C ALA A 273 17.78 -22.42 10.14
N LEU A 274 19.07 -22.15 10.38
CA LEU A 274 19.94 -21.43 9.45
C LEU A 274 21.19 -22.26 9.19
N GLU A 275 21.59 -22.35 7.91
CA GLU A 275 22.85 -22.95 7.52
C GLU A 275 23.84 -21.90 7.02
N VAL A 276 25.12 -22.14 7.19
CA VAL A 276 26.19 -21.31 6.64
C VAL A 276 26.17 -21.46 5.12
N PHE A 277 25.83 -20.36 4.41
CA PHE A 277 25.93 -20.32 2.95
C PHE A 277 27.38 -20.22 2.50
N GLY A 278 28.16 -19.33 3.13
CA GLY A 278 29.58 -19.12 2.84
C GLY A 278 30.11 -17.80 3.39
N ASP A 279 31.42 -17.64 3.26
CA ASP A 279 32.11 -16.37 3.51
C ASP A 279 32.35 -15.68 2.15
N GLU A 280 31.62 -14.59 1.90
CA GLU A 280 31.50 -13.92 0.59
C GLU A 280 32.28 -12.61 0.57
N ALA A 281 33.02 -12.38 -0.52
CA ALA A 281 33.68 -11.11 -0.80
C ALA A 281 32.74 -10.19 -1.57
N PHE A 282 32.34 -9.07 -0.97
CA PHE A 282 31.51 -8.09 -1.65
C PHE A 282 32.31 -6.85 -2.05
N LYS A 283 32.08 -6.33 -3.27
CA LYS A 283 32.77 -5.14 -3.78
C LYS A 283 32.58 -3.97 -2.82
N GLY A 284 33.66 -3.32 -2.42
CA GLY A 284 33.64 -2.15 -1.51
C GLY A 284 33.58 -2.51 -0.02
N LYS A 285 33.74 -3.79 0.35
CA LYS A 285 33.97 -4.23 1.73
C LYS A 285 35.39 -4.73 1.91
N SER A 286 36.01 -4.35 3.04
CA SER A 286 37.29 -4.88 3.44
C SER A 286 37.08 -6.15 4.26
N GLY A 287 37.19 -7.31 3.59
CA GLY A 287 37.05 -8.63 4.24
C GLY A 287 35.85 -9.44 3.77
N LEU A 288 35.81 -10.68 4.22
CA LEU A 288 34.74 -11.62 3.93
C LEU A 288 33.53 -11.36 4.87
N ILE A 289 32.35 -11.46 4.34
CA ILE A 289 31.11 -11.37 5.12
C ILE A 289 30.48 -12.75 5.14
N ARG A 290 30.25 -13.27 6.33
CA ARG A 290 29.53 -14.53 6.50
C ARG A 290 28.06 -14.36 6.20
N VAL A 291 27.57 -15.23 5.30
CA VAL A 291 26.17 -15.28 4.85
C VAL A 291 25.55 -16.60 5.29
N PHE A 292 24.31 -16.55 5.67
CA PHE A 292 23.50 -17.71 6.09
C PHE A 292 22.31 -17.87 5.18
N GLU A 293 21.85 -19.09 4.99
CA GLU A 293 20.59 -19.40 4.32
C GLU A 293 19.54 -19.87 5.31
N VAL A 294 18.32 -19.38 5.19
CA VAL A 294 17.17 -19.87 5.96
C VAL A 294 16.76 -21.23 5.42
N VAL A 295 16.69 -22.23 6.29
CA VAL A 295 16.27 -23.59 5.92
C VAL A 295 14.77 -23.76 6.16
N ARG A 296 14.32 -23.54 7.42
CA ARG A 296 12.92 -23.72 7.86
C ARG A 296 12.67 -22.99 9.19
N PRO A 297 11.38 -22.74 9.55
CA PRO A 297 11.04 -22.38 10.92
C PRO A 297 11.32 -23.54 11.88
N CYS A 298 11.72 -23.23 13.13
CA CYS A 298 11.99 -24.28 14.14
C CYS A 298 10.70 -24.97 14.64
N ASP A 299 9.54 -24.28 14.53
CA ASP A 299 8.23 -24.79 14.97
C ASP A 299 7.52 -25.64 13.89
N ALA A 300 8.13 -25.88 12.73
CA ALA A 300 7.55 -26.69 11.66
C ALA A 300 7.50 -28.17 12.07
N PRO A 301 6.40 -28.90 11.84
CA PRO A 301 6.33 -30.34 12.10
C PRO A 301 7.41 -31.07 11.29
N GLY A 302 8.29 -31.80 11.95
CA GLY A 302 9.49 -32.43 11.39
C GLY A 302 10.81 -31.94 12.00
N ALA A 303 10.77 -31.15 13.08
CA ALA A 303 11.94 -30.54 13.72
C ALA A 303 12.79 -31.52 14.56
N ASP A 304 12.47 -32.81 14.60
CA ASP A 304 13.05 -33.75 15.57
C ASP A 304 14.07 -34.75 14.97
N ASP A 305 14.87 -34.30 13.99
CA ASP A 305 16.06 -35.10 13.56
C ASP A 305 17.29 -34.18 13.36
N GLY A 306 18.12 -34.13 14.38
CA GLY A 306 19.59 -33.91 14.25
C GLY A 306 20.02 -32.48 13.92
N ALA A 307 19.63 -31.47 14.71
CA ALA A 307 20.32 -30.17 14.65
C ALA A 307 21.72 -30.34 15.28
N PRO A 308 22.83 -30.01 14.59
CA PRO A 308 24.12 -29.85 15.26
C PRO A 308 23.98 -28.69 16.26
N ALA A 309 24.42 -28.97 17.50
CA ALA A 309 24.42 -27.97 18.57
C ALA A 309 25.13 -26.69 18.12
N ALA A 310 24.58 -25.57 18.54
CA ALA A 310 25.14 -24.25 18.31
C ALA A 310 26.61 -24.24 18.68
N GLU A 311 27.50 -24.09 17.68
CA GLU A 311 28.91 -23.77 17.94
C GLU A 311 28.96 -22.40 18.63
N THR A 312 29.28 -22.42 19.90
CA THR A 312 29.64 -21.25 20.68
C THR A 312 30.90 -20.63 20.06
N VAL A 313 30.70 -19.41 19.52
CA VAL A 313 31.83 -18.57 19.08
C VAL A 313 32.74 -18.31 20.27
N PRO A 314 34.07 -18.61 20.20
CA PRO A 314 35.00 -18.25 21.27
C PRO A 314 35.07 -16.71 21.36
N THR A 315 34.78 -16.16 22.54
CA THR A 315 35.11 -14.80 22.90
C THR A 315 36.64 -14.69 23.00
N GLU A 316 37.29 -13.93 22.13
CA GLU A 316 38.67 -13.52 22.30
C GLU A 316 38.83 -12.68 23.57
N PRO A 317 39.87 -12.93 24.38
CA PRO A 317 40.15 -12.07 25.55
C PRO A 317 40.76 -10.73 25.12
N ALA A 318 40.53 -9.72 25.94
CA ALA A 318 40.91 -8.31 25.82
C ALA A 318 42.43 -8.06 25.62
#